data_393fed70ace628470a04d7f1eb5e4c3f
#
_entry.id   393fed70ace628470a04d7f1eb5e4c3f
#
_cell.length_a   1.000
_cell.length_b   1.000
_cell.length_c   1.000
_cell.angle_alpha   90.00
_cell.angle_beta   90.00
_cell.angle_gamma   90.00
#
_symmetry.space_group_name_H-M   'P 1'
#
loop_
_entity.id
_entity.type
_entity.pdbx_description
1 polymer ?
#
loop_
_entity_poly.entity_id
_entity_poly.type
_entity_poly.pdbx_seq_one_letter_code
_entity_poly.pdbx_strand_id
1 'polypeptide(L)'
;PLMFFNHFYKKKENVLQDMIHNNMKDISKKHHAFLHDVVDKMPSECEDVSEYLYVANILNATQEMLYSRLKQIPKVEYTLRTINSLINSSNYALENFENININLIITDDNSSETNLNQIKSLLKKAKFKCQLINLKKDEFNDLIKKQDINGKEISEAMVSNMRNILKSIFLAKDSASDLVYFVEDDYIHEINAITEMLFTYEKICSQINNEIFLCPADYPYLYKNVDEKTNIFMGNQRHWRTVKETLITFLTSKKMILKYFNELKSMATVRHHPMEKKLHDIYEKELCLSPIPSLAMHATNINSSYGIPPNFNWKKNWEDNKI
;
A
#
# COMPACT_ATOMS: atom_id res chain seq x y z
N PRO A 1 -14.21 -32.25 2.28
CA PRO A 1 -13.88 -31.35 1.17
C PRO A 1 -12.47 -30.76 1.31
N LEU A 2 -12.11 -30.19 2.48
CA LEU A 2 -10.78 -29.59 2.72
C LEU A 2 -9.60 -30.57 2.62
N MET A 3 -9.76 -31.84 3.01
CA MET A 3 -8.69 -32.83 2.89
C MET A 3 -8.41 -33.25 1.44
N PHE A 4 -9.43 -33.27 0.58
CA PHE A 4 -9.27 -33.59 -0.85
C PHE A 4 -8.52 -32.45 -1.58
N PHE A 5 -8.83 -31.21 -1.21
CA PHE A 5 -8.17 -30.02 -1.75
C PHE A 5 -6.67 -29.97 -1.44
N ASN A 6 -6.27 -30.27 -0.18
CA ASN A 6 -4.87 -30.28 0.23
C ASN A 6 -4.04 -31.40 -0.43
N HIS A 7 -4.62 -32.55 -0.72
CA HIS A 7 -3.89 -33.64 -1.38
C HIS A 7 -3.65 -33.37 -2.86
N PHE A 8 -4.60 -32.78 -3.52
CA PHE A 8 -4.50 -32.36 -4.93
C PHE A 8 -3.56 -31.19 -5.11
N TYR A 9 -3.59 -30.22 -4.20
CA TYR A 9 -2.74 -29.06 -4.19
C TYR A 9 -1.25 -29.44 -4.03
N LYS A 10 -0.89 -30.28 -3.04
CA LYS A 10 0.48 -30.76 -2.84
C LYS A 10 1.06 -31.50 -4.04
N LYS A 11 0.27 -32.32 -4.72
CA LYS A 11 0.76 -33.11 -5.87
C LYS A 11 1.02 -32.23 -7.11
N LYS A 12 0.33 -31.10 -7.25
CA LYS A 12 0.52 -30.15 -8.37
C LYS A 12 1.51 -29.02 -8.04
N GLU A 13 1.67 -28.70 -6.77
CA GLU A 13 2.67 -27.74 -6.32
C GLU A 13 4.10 -28.23 -6.65
N ASN A 14 4.38 -29.50 -6.48
CA ASN A 14 5.67 -30.09 -6.87
C ASN A 14 5.91 -30.01 -8.39
N VAL A 15 4.90 -30.29 -9.20
CA VAL A 15 5.00 -30.17 -10.66
C VAL A 15 5.17 -28.70 -11.08
N LEU A 16 4.49 -27.79 -10.40
CA LEU A 16 4.60 -26.36 -10.67
C LEU A 16 5.96 -25.80 -10.24
N GLN A 17 6.47 -26.19 -9.09
CA GLN A 17 7.79 -25.80 -8.58
C GLN A 17 8.91 -26.31 -9.49
N ASP A 18 8.83 -27.56 -9.98
CA ASP A 18 9.77 -28.11 -10.94
C ASP A 18 9.75 -27.38 -12.28
N MET A 19 8.56 -26.98 -12.74
CA MET A 19 8.41 -26.17 -13.96
C MET A 19 8.91 -24.75 -13.79
N ILE A 20 8.69 -24.11 -12.64
CA ILE A 20 9.18 -22.76 -12.34
C ILE A 20 10.70 -22.77 -12.21
N HIS A 21 11.27 -23.78 -11.59
CA HIS A 21 12.71 -23.86 -11.38
C HIS A 21 13.49 -24.09 -12.68
N ASN A 22 12.93 -24.85 -13.62
CA ASN A 22 13.63 -25.26 -14.84
C ASN A 22 13.45 -24.30 -16.04
N ASN A 23 12.48 -23.38 -16.05
CA ASN A 23 12.14 -22.63 -17.26
C ASN A 23 11.67 -21.17 -17.07
N MET A 24 12.18 -20.44 -16.12
CA MET A 24 11.74 -19.04 -15.84
C MET A 24 11.83 -18.06 -17.06
N LYS A 25 12.59 -18.37 -18.11
CA LYS A 25 12.73 -17.51 -19.29
C LYS A 25 11.71 -17.77 -20.41
N ASP A 26 11.01 -18.90 -20.39
CA ASP A 26 10.14 -19.35 -21.50
C ASP A 26 8.66 -19.53 -21.09
N ILE A 27 8.34 -19.07 -19.90
CA ILE A 27 7.06 -19.35 -19.20
C ILE A 27 5.86 -18.72 -19.89
N SER A 28 5.96 -17.53 -20.48
CA SER A 28 4.79 -16.82 -21.01
C SER A 28 4.15 -17.51 -22.23
N LYS A 29 4.94 -18.12 -23.11
CA LYS A 29 4.41 -18.83 -24.30
C LYS A 29 3.91 -20.25 -23.99
N LYS A 30 4.56 -20.93 -23.06
CA LYS A 30 4.19 -22.30 -22.64
C LYS A 30 3.05 -22.33 -21.63
N HIS A 31 2.76 -21.21 -21.02
CA HIS A 31 1.78 -21.07 -19.93
C HIS A 31 0.35 -21.33 -20.40
N HIS A 32 -0.03 -20.81 -21.56
CA HIS A 32 -1.37 -21.06 -22.14
C HIS A 32 -1.56 -22.54 -22.48
N ALA A 33 -0.55 -23.19 -23.05
CA ALA A 33 -0.58 -24.61 -23.34
C ALA A 33 -0.62 -25.47 -22.07
N PHE A 34 0.06 -25.06 -21.01
CA PHE A 34 0.05 -25.75 -19.71
C PHE A 34 -1.32 -25.67 -19.02
N LEU A 35 -1.97 -24.50 -19.04
CA LEU A 35 -3.30 -24.37 -18.46
C LEU A 35 -4.35 -25.21 -19.19
N HIS A 36 -4.28 -25.28 -20.52
CA HIS A 36 -5.11 -26.21 -21.30
C HIS A 36 -4.82 -27.66 -20.91
N ASP A 37 -3.55 -28.05 -20.82
CA ASP A 37 -3.17 -29.41 -20.44
C ASP A 37 -3.59 -29.78 -19.00
N VAL A 38 -3.62 -28.80 -18.08
CA VAL A 38 -4.13 -28.97 -16.72
C VAL A 38 -5.64 -29.12 -16.69
N VAL A 39 -6.38 -28.33 -17.44
CA VAL A 39 -7.84 -28.40 -17.55
C VAL A 39 -8.26 -29.69 -18.23
N ASP A 40 -7.60 -30.09 -19.34
CA ASP A 40 -7.92 -31.29 -20.09
C ASP A 40 -7.61 -32.60 -19.33
N LYS A 41 -6.71 -32.55 -18.34
CA LYS A 41 -6.34 -33.70 -17.50
C LYS A 41 -7.08 -33.74 -16.15
N MET A 42 -8.05 -32.84 -15.92
CA MET A 42 -8.86 -32.88 -14.72
C MET A 42 -9.77 -34.14 -14.73
N PRO A 43 -9.94 -34.80 -13.59
CA PRO A 43 -10.92 -35.86 -13.47
C PRO A 43 -12.31 -35.33 -13.77
N SER A 44 -13.09 -36.10 -14.54
CA SER A 44 -14.49 -35.78 -14.92
C SER A 44 -15.46 -35.68 -13.74
N GLU A 45 -15.00 -35.98 -12.53
CA GLU A 45 -15.76 -35.93 -11.29
C GLU A 45 -15.65 -34.59 -10.52
N CYS A 46 -14.90 -33.59 -11.08
CA CYS A 46 -14.86 -32.27 -10.49
C CYS A 46 -16.07 -31.45 -10.94
N GLU A 47 -17.08 -31.36 -10.09
CA GLU A 47 -18.33 -30.64 -10.38
C GLU A 47 -18.16 -29.10 -10.41
N ASP A 48 -17.03 -28.53 -9.96
CA ASP A 48 -16.84 -27.09 -9.92
C ASP A 48 -15.55 -26.62 -10.62
N VAL A 49 -15.62 -26.50 -11.94
CA VAL A 49 -14.56 -25.97 -12.81
C VAL A 49 -14.22 -24.52 -12.48
N SER A 50 -15.13 -23.78 -11.84
CA SER A 50 -14.98 -22.36 -11.51
C SER A 50 -13.89 -22.10 -10.45
N GLU A 51 -13.74 -22.99 -9.47
CA GLU A 51 -12.68 -22.88 -8.47
C GLU A 51 -11.27 -23.08 -9.07
N TYR A 52 -11.12 -23.99 -10.03
CA TYR A 52 -9.84 -24.23 -10.71
C TYR A 52 -9.49 -23.11 -11.69
N LEU A 53 -10.48 -22.54 -12.36
CA LEU A 53 -10.28 -21.35 -13.18
C LEU A 53 -9.84 -20.15 -12.31
N TYR A 54 -10.36 -20.03 -11.11
CA TYR A 54 -9.98 -18.99 -10.15
C TYR A 54 -8.53 -19.15 -9.68
N VAL A 55 -8.09 -20.37 -9.33
CA VAL A 55 -6.70 -20.67 -8.96
C VAL A 55 -5.76 -20.45 -10.16
N ALA A 56 -6.14 -20.88 -11.36
CA ALA A 56 -5.36 -20.65 -12.56
C ALA A 56 -5.23 -19.16 -12.92
N ASN A 57 -6.30 -18.38 -12.74
CA ASN A 57 -6.27 -16.93 -12.92
C ASN A 57 -5.40 -16.22 -11.88
N ILE A 58 -5.40 -16.67 -10.63
CA ILE A 58 -4.49 -16.15 -9.59
C ILE A 58 -3.03 -16.47 -9.94
N LEU A 59 -2.74 -17.71 -10.39
CA LEU A 59 -1.40 -18.11 -10.77
C LEU A 59 -0.92 -17.36 -12.03
N ASN A 60 -1.77 -17.14 -13.02
CA ASN A 60 -1.49 -16.31 -14.17
C ASN A 60 -1.21 -14.86 -13.78
N ALA A 61 -2.03 -14.30 -12.92
CA ALA A 61 -1.87 -12.94 -12.43
C ALA A 61 -0.53 -12.76 -11.67
N THR A 62 -0.08 -13.75 -10.91
CA THR A 62 1.20 -13.68 -10.17
C THR A 62 2.44 -13.78 -11.06
N GLN A 63 2.33 -14.37 -12.26
CA GLN A 63 3.47 -14.50 -13.19
C GLN A 63 3.65 -13.31 -14.13
N GLU A 64 2.57 -12.71 -14.58
CA GLU A 64 2.67 -11.59 -15.51
C GLU A 64 3.08 -10.27 -14.85
N MET A 65 3.07 -10.17 -13.51
CA MET A 65 2.93 -8.84 -12.95
C MET A 65 3.48 -8.67 -11.53
N LEU A 66 4.78 -8.51 -11.40
CA LEU A 66 5.37 -7.83 -10.25
C LEU A 66 4.79 -6.41 -10.05
N TYR A 67 4.09 -5.85 -11.05
CA TYR A 67 3.55 -4.48 -11.05
C TYR A 67 2.17 -4.37 -11.69
N SER A 68 1.23 -5.31 -11.40
CA SER A 68 -0.11 -5.17 -11.94
C SER A 68 -0.98 -4.19 -11.15
N ARG A 69 -1.65 -3.34 -11.91
CA ARG A 69 -2.68 -2.47 -11.38
C ARG A 69 -4.03 -3.18 -11.41
N LEU A 70 -4.92 -2.74 -10.54
CA LEU A 70 -6.29 -3.28 -10.41
C LEU A 70 -7.06 -3.29 -11.73
N LYS A 71 -6.85 -2.26 -12.57
CA LYS A 71 -7.40 -2.15 -13.93
C LYS A 71 -6.30 -1.59 -14.83
N GLN A 72 -6.31 -1.95 -16.10
CA GLN A 72 -5.39 -1.40 -17.11
C GLN A 72 -5.87 -0.01 -17.57
N ILE A 73 -5.79 0.97 -16.68
CA ILE A 73 -6.17 2.35 -16.89
C ILE A 73 -5.00 3.30 -16.56
N PRO A 74 -5.02 4.53 -17.02
CA PRO A 74 -3.96 5.49 -16.75
C PRO A 74 -3.68 5.67 -15.26
N LYS A 75 -2.41 5.88 -14.87
CA LYS A 75 -1.99 6.06 -13.48
C LYS A 75 -2.76 7.19 -12.78
N VAL A 76 -3.05 8.27 -13.48
CA VAL A 76 -3.80 9.41 -12.93
C VAL A 76 -5.14 9.01 -12.33
N GLU A 77 -5.80 7.99 -12.87
CA GLU A 77 -7.09 7.51 -12.33
C GLU A 77 -6.95 6.92 -10.92
N TYR A 78 -5.81 6.27 -10.63
CA TYR A 78 -5.50 5.79 -9.28
C TYR A 78 -5.25 6.96 -8.33
N THR A 79 -4.42 7.91 -8.75
CA THR A 79 -4.12 9.12 -7.98
C THR A 79 -5.39 9.91 -7.65
N LEU A 80 -6.27 10.11 -8.63
CA LEU A 80 -7.52 10.84 -8.43
C LEU A 80 -8.47 10.11 -7.48
N ARG A 81 -8.59 8.77 -7.57
CA ARG A 81 -9.41 7.97 -6.64
C ARG A 81 -8.81 7.95 -5.23
N THR A 82 -7.50 7.90 -5.11
CA THR A 82 -6.81 8.04 -3.81
C THR A 82 -7.15 9.38 -3.16
N ILE A 83 -6.99 10.49 -3.89
CA ILE A 83 -7.32 11.82 -3.38
C ILE A 83 -8.81 11.92 -3.03
N ASN A 84 -9.71 11.41 -3.89
CA ASN A 84 -11.15 11.42 -3.63
C ASN A 84 -11.50 10.63 -2.35
N SER A 85 -10.89 9.47 -2.16
CA SER A 85 -11.11 8.64 -0.97
C SER A 85 -10.64 9.34 0.31
N LEU A 86 -9.49 10.03 0.26
CA LEU A 86 -8.97 10.82 1.37
C LEU A 86 -9.89 12.00 1.69
N ILE A 87 -10.37 12.72 0.67
CA ILE A 87 -11.30 13.83 0.86
C ILE A 87 -12.60 13.33 1.48
N ASN A 88 -13.17 12.22 0.97
CA ASN A 88 -14.40 11.65 1.48
C ASN A 88 -14.24 11.21 2.94
N SER A 89 -13.18 10.49 3.27
CA SER A 89 -12.92 10.02 4.63
C SER A 89 -12.61 11.18 5.60
N SER A 90 -11.93 12.22 5.14
CA SER A 90 -11.66 13.41 5.94
C SER A 90 -12.92 14.26 6.15
N ASN A 91 -13.74 14.46 5.12
CA ASN A 91 -15.02 15.14 5.25
C ASN A 91 -15.94 14.39 6.23
N TYR A 92 -15.98 13.05 6.13
CA TYR A 92 -16.73 12.22 7.08
C TYR A 92 -16.26 12.43 8.52
N ALA A 93 -14.95 12.50 8.75
CA ALA A 93 -14.40 12.77 10.07
C ALA A 93 -14.87 14.12 10.62
N LEU A 94 -14.79 15.18 9.82
CA LEU A 94 -15.18 16.54 10.22
C LEU A 94 -16.70 16.69 10.42
N GLU A 95 -17.52 15.93 9.72
CA GLU A 95 -18.98 15.97 9.85
C GLU A 95 -19.51 15.25 11.10
N ASN A 96 -18.79 14.24 11.56
CA ASN A 96 -19.26 13.35 12.61
C ASN A 96 -18.52 13.56 13.95
N PHE A 97 -17.43 14.30 13.97
CA PHE A 97 -16.62 14.48 15.17
C PHE A 97 -16.15 15.93 15.32
N GLU A 98 -16.30 16.44 16.52
CA GLU A 98 -15.81 17.77 16.90
C GLU A 98 -14.30 17.75 17.18
N ASN A 99 -13.66 18.92 17.10
CA ASN A 99 -12.25 19.14 17.46
C ASN A 99 -11.21 18.41 16.60
N ILE A 100 -11.58 17.97 15.39
CA ILE A 100 -10.65 17.47 14.39
C ILE A 100 -10.30 18.61 13.43
N ASN A 101 -9.01 18.82 13.19
CA ASN A 101 -8.51 19.75 12.19
C ASN A 101 -7.64 19.00 11.18
N ILE A 102 -7.99 19.06 9.91
CA ILE A 102 -7.32 18.32 8.83
C ILE A 102 -6.71 19.30 7.85
N ASN A 103 -5.50 19.02 7.39
CA ASN A 103 -4.83 19.74 6.32
C ASN A 103 -4.24 18.71 5.33
N LEU A 104 -4.67 18.74 4.09
CA LEU A 104 -4.16 17.86 3.03
C LEU A 104 -3.12 18.62 2.20
N ILE A 105 -1.92 18.08 2.13
CA ILE A 105 -0.86 18.59 1.27
C ILE A 105 -0.52 17.52 0.24
N ILE A 106 -0.65 17.88 -1.03
CA ILE A 106 -0.25 17.03 -2.15
C ILE A 106 1.06 17.58 -2.70
N THR A 107 2.07 16.73 -2.79
CA THR A 107 3.33 17.04 -3.48
C THR A 107 3.32 16.43 -4.86
N ASP A 108 3.75 17.19 -5.85
CA ASP A 108 3.80 16.76 -7.25
C ASP A 108 5.16 17.06 -7.85
N ASP A 109 5.71 16.09 -8.58
CA ASP A 109 6.94 16.25 -9.34
C ASP A 109 6.71 16.00 -10.82
N ASN A 110 6.37 17.08 -11.53
CA ASN A 110 6.30 17.12 -12.99
C ASN A 110 5.09 16.39 -13.64
N SER A 111 3.93 16.35 -12.99
CA SER A 111 2.69 15.93 -13.66
C SER A 111 2.27 16.90 -14.77
N SER A 112 1.53 16.38 -15.74
CA SER A 112 0.96 17.24 -16.81
C SER A 112 -0.02 18.27 -16.24
N GLU A 113 -0.13 19.43 -16.90
CA GLU A 113 -1.06 20.48 -16.49
C GLU A 113 -2.52 19.98 -16.47
N THR A 114 -2.89 19.09 -17.40
CA THR A 114 -4.21 18.45 -17.42
C THR A 114 -4.47 17.67 -16.13
N ASN A 115 -3.51 16.86 -15.69
CA ASN A 115 -3.64 16.07 -14.43
C ASN A 115 -3.69 17.01 -13.22
N LEU A 116 -2.85 18.04 -13.17
CA LEU A 116 -2.87 19.03 -12.09
C LEU A 116 -4.20 19.77 -12.00
N ASN A 117 -4.82 20.10 -13.13
CA ASN A 117 -6.14 20.75 -13.16
C ASN A 117 -7.25 19.80 -12.67
N GLN A 118 -7.19 18.51 -12.98
CA GLN A 118 -8.11 17.52 -12.43
C GLN A 118 -7.95 17.42 -10.89
N ILE A 119 -6.72 17.35 -10.40
CA ILE A 119 -6.44 17.34 -8.94
C ILE A 119 -7.00 18.62 -8.29
N LYS A 120 -6.69 19.81 -8.84
CA LYS A 120 -7.20 21.09 -8.31
C LYS A 120 -8.73 21.15 -8.28
N SER A 121 -9.39 20.60 -9.31
CA SER A 121 -10.85 20.50 -9.33
C SER A 121 -11.39 19.60 -8.21
N LEU A 122 -10.74 18.47 -8.00
CA LEU A 122 -11.11 17.51 -6.97
C LEU A 122 -10.95 18.08 -5.55
N LEU A 123 -9.87 18.82 -5.30
CA LEU A 123 -9.62 19.46 -4.01
C LEU A 123 -10.70 20.47 -3.57
N LYS A 124 -11.50 21.00 -4.51
CA LYS A 124 -12.64 21.86 -4.18
C LYS A 124 -13.78 21.14 -3.43
N LYS A 125 -13.80 19.81 -3.43
CA LYS A 125 -14.77 19.00 -2.68
C LYS A 125 -14.43 18.91 -1.18
N ALA A 126 -13.20 19.24 -0.80
CA ALA A 126 -12.75 19.17 0.58
C ALA A 126 -13.38 20.29 1.43
N LYS A 127 -13.85 19.94 2.64
CA LYS A 127 -14.36 20.86 3.66
C LYS A 127 -13.26 21.38 4.61
N PHE A 128 -12.01 21.19 4.22
CA PHE A 128 -10.82 21.51 4.99
C PHE A 128 -9.73 22.07 4.08
N LYS A 129 -8.65 22.55 4.69
CA LYS A 129 -7.55 23.16 3.93
C LYS A 129 -6.81 22.13 3.08
N CYS A 130 -6.66 22.44 1.78
CA CYS A 130 -5.90 21.64 0.84
C CYS A 130 -4.84 22.49 0.16
N GLN A 131 -3.67 21.91 -0.10
CA GLN A 131 -2.57 22.55 -0.82
C GLN A 131 -2.00 21.57 -1.85
N LEU A 132 -1.71 22.07 -3.05
CA LEU A 132 -0.94 21.36 -4.07
C LEU A 132 0.40 22.06 -4.22
N ILE A 133 1.48 21.36 -3.97
CA ILE A 133 2.86 21.85 -4.02
C ILE A 133 3.58 21.18 -5.17
N ASN A 134 3.85 21.91 -6.22
CA ASN A 134 4.69 21.44 -7.31
C ASN A 134 6.17 21.61 -6.91
N LEU A 135 6.93 20.54 -6.99
CA LEU A 135 8.38 20.57 -6.75
C LEU A 135 9.04 21.39 -7.86
N LYS A 136 10.09 22.14 -7.48
CA LYS A 136 10.94 22.79 -8.48
C LYS A 136 11.76 21.73 -9.20
N LYS A 137 12.02 21.95 -10.48
CA LYS A 137 12.97 21.14 -11.23
C LYS A 137 14.28 21.12 -10.46
N ASP A 138 14.84 19.91 -10.29
CA ASP A 138 16.10 19.68 -9.57
C ASP A 138 16.07 19.93 -8.05
N GLU A 139 14.90 20.17 -7.43
CA GLU A 139 14.76 20.24 -5.97
C GLU A 139 15.31 18.95 -5.32
N PHE A 140 16.24 19.07 -4.36
CA PHE A 140 16.92 17.98 -3.67
C PHE A 140 17.90 17.12 -4.50
N ASN A 141 18.27 17.50 -5.71
CA ASN A 141 19.20 16.72 -6.53
C ASN A 141 20.58 16.56 -5.87
N ASP A 142 20.99 17.50 -5.04
CA ASP A 142 22.21 17.47 -4.23
C ASP A 142 22.14 16.49 -3.05
N LEU A 143 20.94 16.15 -2.61
CA LEU A 143 20.70 15.24 -1.48
C LEU A 143 20.45 13.79 -1.93
N ILE A 144 19.87 13.60 -3.11
CA ILE A 144 19.47 12.27 -3.60
C ILE A 144 20.62 11.64 -4.37
N LYS A 145 21.05 10.47 -3.90
CA LYS A 145 22.07 9.69 -4.61
C LYS A 145 21.47 9.05 -5.86
N LYS A 146 22.15 9.20 -7.00
CA LYS A 146 21.74 8.60 -8.28
C LYS A 146 22.07 7.10 -8.39
N GLN A 147 22.63 6.52 -7.34
CA GLN A 147 22.91 5.10 -7.22
C GLN A 147 22.25 4.54 -5.97
N ASP A 148 21.79 3.30 -6.06
CA ASP A 148 21.29 2.56 -4.92
C ASP A 148 22.42 2.14 -3.96
N ILE A 149 22.05 1.44 -2.87
CA ILE A 149 23.02 0.94 -1.87
C ILE A 149 24.04 -0.05 -2.45
N ASN A 150 23.77 -0.66 -3.63
CA ASN A 150 24.64 -1.61 -4.31
C ASN A 150 25.47 -0.94 -5.43
N GLY A 151 25.38 0.39 -5.58
CA GLY A 151 26.09 1.15 -6.61
C GLY A 151 25.44 1.12 -8.00
N LYS A 152 24.23 0.56 -8.14
CA LYS A 152 23.49 0.54 -9.40
C LYS A 152 22.77 1.87 -9.62
N GLU A 153 22.85 2.41 -10.84
CA GLU A 153 22.12 3.62 -11.21
C GLU A 153 20.60 3.43 -11.08
N ILE A 154 19.92 4.45 -10.56
CA ILE A 154 18.47 4.52 -10.43
C ILE A 154 17.87 5.35 -11.56
N SER A 155 16.65 5.01 -11.96
CA SER A 155 15.92 5.73 -13.01
C SER A 155 15.49 7.12 -12.56
N GLU A 156 15.30 8.05 -13.52
CA GLU A 156 14.73 9.38 -13.22
C GLU A 156 13.35 9.30 -12.59
N ALA A 157 12.54 8.32 -12.95
CA ALA A 157 11.25 8.07 -12.28
C ALA A 157 11.42 7.71 -10.80
N MET A 158 12.46 6.97 -10.44
CA MET A 158 12.78 6.67 -9.05
C MET A 158 13.29 7.91 -8.32
N VAL A 159 14.13 8.73 -8.96
CA VAL A 159 14.59 10.01 -8.41
C VAL A 159 13.41 10.94 -8.14
N SER A 160 12.47 11.03 -9.07
CA SER A 160 11.23 11.81 -8.92
C SER A 160 10.39 11.32 -7.73
N ASN A 161 10.22 10.01 -7.58
CA ASN A 161 9.55 9.42 -6.42
C ASN A 161 10.25 9.79 -5.10
N MET A 162 11.57 9.65 -5.05
CA MET A 162 12.38 10.00 -3.88
C MET A 162 12.30 11.48 -3.54
N ARG A 163 12.24 12.39 -4.54
CA ARG A 163 12.02 13.84 -4.34
C ARG A 163 10.68 14.12 -3.66
N ASN A 164 9.61 13.48 -4.13
CA ASN A 164 8.28 13.61 -3.53
C ASN A 164 8.24 13.15 -2.07
N ILE A 165 8.82 11.97 -1.78
CA ILE A 165 8.92 11.44 -0.42
C ILE A 165 9.73 12.39 0.47
N LEU A 166 10.90 12.85 -0.01
CA LEU A 166 11.76 13.75 0.73
C LEU A 166 11.05 15.08 1.03
N LYS A 167 10.35 15.67 0.04
CA LYS A 167 9.52 16.87 0.23
C LYS A 167 8.47 16.66 1.31
N SER A 168 7.77 15.53 1.28
CA SER A 168 6.74 15.19 2.27
C SER A 168 7.31 15.07 3.68
N ILE A 169 8.51 14.46 3.83
CA ILE A 169 9.20 14.35 5.12
C ILE A 169 9.58 15.72 5.67
N PHE A 170 10.11 16.64 4.83
CA PHE A 170 10.43 18.00 5.26
C PHE A 170 9.18 18.78 5.65
N LEU A 171 8.11 18.68 4.86
CA LEU A 171 6.83 19.32 5.17
C LEU A 171 6.24 18.80 6.50
N ALA A 172 6.32 17.49 6.73
CA ALA A 172 5.89 16.90 7.98
C ALA A 172 6.68 17.44 9.18
N LYS A 173 8.01 17.52 9.04
CA LYS A 173 8.88 18.11 10.07
C LYS A 173 8.53 19.55 10.37
N ASP A 174 8.34 20.38 9.35
CA ASP A 174 8.27 21.82 9.50
C ASP A 174 6.85 22.32 9.78
N SER A 175 5.83 21.69 9.18
CA SER A 175 4.45 22.19 9.13
C SER A 175 3.43 21.39 9.94
N ALA A 176 3.72 20.14 10.30
CA ALA A 176 2.78 19.37 11.10
C ALA A 176 2.67 19.92 12.53
N SER A 177 1.47 19.87 13.11
CA SER A 177 1.23 20.23 14.51
C SER A 177 1.23 19.02 15.42
N ASP A 178 0.56 17.93 15.03
CA ASP A 178 0.28 16.80 15.91
C ASP A 178 0.52 15.47 15.20
N LEU A 179 -0.42 14.98 14.43
CA LEU A 179 -0.30 13.74 13.67
C LEU A 179 0.05 14.01 12.21
N VAL A 180 0.76 13.07 11.61
CA VAL A 180 1.13 13.06 10.20
C VAL A 180 0.71 11.74 9.59
N TYR A 181 0.00 11.82 8.46
CA TYR A 181 -0.35 10.66 7.67
C TYR A 181 0.29 10.78 6.29
N PHE A 182 1.29 9.94 6.01
CA PHE A 182 1.88 9.79 4.69
C PHE A 182 1.03 8.84 3.86
N VAL A 183 0.77 9.21 2.60
CA VAL A 183 -0.04 8.40 1.68
C VAL A 183 0.58 8.39 0.29
N GLU A 184 0.78 7.21 -0.27
CA GLU A 184 1.15 7.01 -1.66
C GLU A 184 -0.06 7.20 -2.58
N ASP A 185 0.17 7.53 -3.85
CA ASP A 185 -0.85 7.97 -4.80
C ASP A 185 -1.74 6.85 -5.38
N ASP A 186 -1.71 5.67 -4.79
CA ASP A 186 -2.47 4.49 -5.20
C ASP A 186 -3.11 3.72 -4.00
N TYR A 187 -3.32 4.42 -2.88
CA TYR A 187 -4.07 3.90 -1.73
C TYR A 187 -5.49 4.44 -1.70
N ILE A 188 -6.47 3.56 -1.86
CA ILE A 188 -7.90 3.91 -1.83
C ILE A 188 -8.49 3.53 -0.49
N HIS A 189 -9.05 4.50 0.22
CA HIS A 189 -9.50 4.41 1.60
C HIS A 189 -11.00 4.11 1.70
N GLU A 190 -11.39 3.43 2.77
CA GLU A 190 -12.78 3.38 3.20
C GLU A 190 -13.22 4.72 3.81
N ILE A 191 -14.51 4.96 3.83
CA ILE A 191 -15.09 6.24 4.30
C ILE A 191 -14.74 6.57 5.76
N ASN A 192 -14.59 5.56 6.61
CA ASN A 192 -14.26 5.73 8.03
C ASN A 192 -12.77 5.60 8.35
N ALA A 193 -11.89 5.53 7.35
CA ALA A 193 -10.47 5.23 7.54
C ALA A 193 -9.79 6.27 8.46
N ILE A 194 -9.99 7.55 8.19
CA ILE A 194 -9.37 8.63 8.99
C ILE A 194 -9.85 8.58 10.45
N THR A 195 -11.15 8.44 10.69
CA THR A 195 -11.69 8.37 12.06
C THR A 195 -11.20 7.16 12.82
N GLU A 196 -11.18 5.99 12.19
CA GLU A 196 -10.70 4.77 12.84
C GLU A 196 -9.21 4.89 13.23
N MET A 197 -8.38 5.44 12.34
CA MET A 197 -6.96 5.66 12.64
C MET A 197 -6.74 6.67 13.76
N LEU A 198 -7.43 7.82 13.74
CA LEU A 198 -7.25 8.87 14.74
C LEU A 198 -7.62 8.36 16.14
N PHE A 199 -8.81 7.78 16.29
CA PHE A 199 -9.26 7.29 17.60
C PHE A 199 -8.51 6.05 18.07
N THR A 200 -8.07 5.19 17.17
CA THR A 200 -7.19 4.06 17.52
C THR A 200 -5.84 4.56 18.01
N TYR A 201 -5.26 5.56 17.33
CA TYR A 201 -4.00 6.15 17.73
C TYR A 201 -4.08 6.70 19.17
N GLU A 202 -5.05 7.58 19.43
CA GLU A 202 -5.26 8.17 20.74
C GLU A 202 -5.47 7.10 21.82
N LYS A 203 -6.38 6.15 21.56
CA LYS A 203 -6.71 5.08 22.50
C LYS A 203 -5.49 4.23 22.86
N ILE A 204 -4.76 3.75 21.88
CA ILE A 204 -3.64 2.83 22.11
C ILE A 204 -2.48 3.59 22.74
N CYS A 205 -2.13 4.79 22.27
CA CYS A 205 -1.07 5.60 22.85
C CYS A 205 -1.35 5.90 24.35
N SER A 206 -2.61 6.19 24.70
CA SER A 206 -2.99 6.42 26.10
C SER A 206 -2.87 5.15 26.94
N GLN A 207 -3.15 3.99 26.40
CA GLN A 207 -3.05 2.70 27.11
C GLN A 207 -1.62 2.26 27.38
N ILE A 208 -0.73 2.47 26.40
CA ILE A 208 0.67 2.01 26.50
C ILE A 208 1.63 3.13 26.92
N ASN A 209 1.14 4.37 27.05
CA ASN A 209 1.92 5.58 27.35
C ASN A 209 3.13 5.75 26.41
N ASN A 210 2.93 5.48 25.13
CA ASN A 210 3.96 5.61 24.09
C ASN A 210 3.33 5.97 22.74
N GLU A 211 4.12 6.62 21.90
CA GLU A 211 3.77 6.90 20.50
C GLU A 211 3.86 5.63 19.66
N ILE A 212 3.06 5.54 18.58
CA ILE A 212 2.99 4.39 17.69
C ILE A 212 3.01 4.80 16.22
N PHE A 213 3.09 3.79 15.35
CA PHE A 213 2.81 3.90 13.92
C PHE A 213 1.56 3.11 13.59
N LEU A 214 0.74 3.62 12.67
CA LEU A 214 -0.42 2.91 12.11
C LEU A 214 -0.29 2.80 10.61
N CYS A 215 -0.39 1.59 10.07
CA CYS A 215 -0.56 1.33 8.65
C CYS A 215 -2.06 1.13 8.36
N PRO A 216 -2.65 1.73 7.30
CA PRO A 216 -4.08 1.57 7.03
C PRO A 216 -4.43 0.24 6.36
N ALA A 217 -3.44 -0.50 5.87
CA ALA A 217 -3.64 -1.68 5.05
C ALA A 217 -3.27 -2.97 5.77
N ASP A 218 -4.17 -3.95 5.67
CA ASP A 218 -3.95 -5.33 6.12
C ASP A 218 -3.36 -6.16 4.99
N TYR A 219 -2.04 -6.17 4.87
CA TYR A 219 -1.37 -6.76 3.71
C TYR A 219 -1.41 -8.30 3.68
N PRO A 220 -1.53 -8.88 2.47
CA PRO A 220 -1.54 -10.35 2.29
C PRO A 220 -0.33 -11.10 2.84
N TYR A 221 0.87 -10.46 2.90
CA TYR A 221 2.08 -11.14 3.41
C TYR A 221 1.92 -11.61 4.85
N LEU A 222 1.15 -10.88 5.66
CA LEU A 222 0.89 -11.19 7.06
C LEU A 222 0.13 -12.53 7.27
N TYR A 223 -0.42 -13.11 6.22
CA TYR A 223 -1.15 -14.38 6.23
C TYR A 223 -0.35 -15.55 5.63
N LYS A 224 0.86 -15.27 5.15
CA LYS A 224 1.73 -16.28 4.50
C LYS A 224 2.79 -16.84 5.44
N ASN A 225 3.18 -16.08 6.46
CA ASN A 225 4.20 -16.48 7.42
C ASN A 225 3.54 -16.94 8.73
N VAL A 226 3.46 -18.25 8.93
CA VAL A 226 2.84 -18.88 10.11
C VAL A 226 3.69 -18.76 11.37
N ASP A 227 4.98 -18.48 11.22
CA ASP A 227 5.92 -18.35 12.35
C ASP A 227 5.99 -16.92 12.89
N GLU A 228 5.39 -15.95 12.20
CA GLU A 228 5.36 -14.55 12.63
C GLU A 228 4.42 -14.38 13.83
N LYS A 229 4.99 -14.05 14.98
CA LYS A 229 4.21 -13.75 16.18
C LYS A 229 3.67 -12.34 16.09
N THR A 230 2.37 -12.22 16.31
CA THR A 230 1.68 -10.92 16.32
C THR A 230 0.86 -10.75 17.59
N ASN A 231 0.81 -9.52 18.11
CA ASN A 231 -0.11 -9.12 19.17
C ASN A 231 -1.31 -8.42 18.57
N ILE A 232 -2.49 -8.65 19.16
CA ILE A 232 -3.74 -8.03 18.75
C ILE A 232 -4.12 -6.95 19.76
N PHE A 233 -4.46 -5.77 19.26
CA PHE A 233 -4.94 -4.63 20.02
C PHE A 233 -6.39 -4.33 19.64
N MET A 234 -7.17 -3.83 20.59
CA MET A 234 -8.51 -3.32 20.33
C MET A 234 -8.40 -1.84 19.97
N GLY A 235 -8.54 -1.50 18.68
CA GLY A 235 -8.65 -0.11 18.21
C GLY A 235 -9.99 0.53 18.57
N ASN A 236 -10.45 1.46 17.75
CA ASN A 236 -11.75 2.11 17.95
C ASN A 236 -12.90 1.14 17.60
N GLN A 237 -13.00 0.70 16.35
CA GLN A 237 -14.04 -0.23 15.87
C GLN A 237 -13.45 -1.54 15.29
N ARG A 238 -12.13 -1.65 15.20
CA ARG A 238 -11.43 -2.79 14.60
C ARG A 238 -10.39 -3.36 15.54
N HIS A 239 -10.03 -4.61 15.28
CA HIS A 239 -8.80 -5.17 15.82
C HIS A 239 -7.62 -4.64 15.01
N TRP A 240 -6.48 -4.50 15.69
CA TRP A 240 -5.23 -4.08 15.10
C TRP A 240 -4.14 -5.06 15.51
N ARG A 241 -3.27 -5.40 14.60
CA ARG A 241 -2.17 -6.32 14.87
C ARG A 241 -0.82 -5.66 14.69
N THR A 242 0.17 -6.13 15.43
CA THR A 242 1.56 -5.70 15.24
C THR A 242 2.06 -6.10 13.86
N VAL A 243 2.80 -5.21 13.22
CA VAL A 243 3.47 -5.44 11.93
C VAL A 243 4.88 -4.86 11.97
N LYS A 244 5.81 -5.46 11.21
CA LYS A 244 7.19 -5.01 11.11
C LYS A 244 7.54 -4.44 9.74
N GLU A 245 6.68 -4.61 8.76
CA GLU A 245 6.89 -4.18 7.39
C GLU A 245 5.63 -3.49 6.86
N THR A 246 5.82 -2.33 6.24
CA THR A 246 4.78 -1.58 5.52
C THR A 246 5.38 -0.94 4.27
N LEU A 247 4.53 -0.39 3.41
CA LEU A 247 4.96 0.59 2.40
C LEU A 247 5.00 2.00 3.03
N ILE A 248 5.18 3.05 2.23
CA ILE A 248 5.34 4.44 2.73
C ILE A 248 3.98 5.10 3.06
N THR A 249 2.96 4.29 3.28
CA THR A 249 1.64 4.76 3.71
C THR A 249 1.42 4.41 5.18
N PHE A 250 1.62 5.41 6.06
CA PHE A 250 1.52 5.24 7.51
C PHE A 250 1.19 6.55 8.23
N LEU A 251 0.54 6.43 9.39
CA LEU A 251 0.24 7.54 10.31
C LEU A 251 1.13 7.43 11.56
N THR A 252 1.64 8.57 12.02
CA THR A 252 2.34 8.68 13.31
C THR A 252 2.33 10.14 13.81
N SER A 253 2.88 10.41 15.00
CA SER A 253 2.99 11.78 15.50
C SER A 253 4.17 12.55 14.91
N LYS A 254 4.06 13.87 14.95
CA LYS A 254 5.19 14.77 14.69
C LYS A 254 6.38 14.46 15.57
N LYS A 255 6.16 14.07 16.82
CA LYS A 255 7.22 13.69 17.76
C LYS A 255 8.04 12.51 17.21
N MET A 256 7.37 11.51 16.64
CA MET A 256 8.05 10.37 16.01
C MET A 256 8.77 10.77 14.71
N ILE A 257 8.17 11.66 13.92
CA ILE A 257 8.85 12.21 12.73
C ILE A 257 10.15 12.93 13.12
N LEU A 258 10.14 13.73 14.15
CA LEU A 258 11.33 14.43 14.65
C LEU A 258 12.36 13.45 15.22
N LYS A 259 11.92 12.45 15.99
CA LYS A 259 12.79 11.42 16.57
C LYS A 259 13.55 10.62 15.51
N TYR A 260 12.88 10.26 14.41
CA TYR A 260 13.42 9.41 13.35
C TYR A 260 13.67 10.17 12.04
N PHE A 261 13.84 11.49 12.13
CA PHE A 261 13.99 12.33 10.93
C PHE A 261 15.14 11.89 10.02
N ASN A 262 16.27 11.50 10.58
CA ASN A 262 17.45 11.11 9.82
C ASN A 262 17.24 9.78 9.08
N GLU A 263 16.59 8.81 9.72
CA GLU A 263 16.23 7.51 9.12
C GLU A 263 15.22 7.69 7.98
N LEU A 264 14.15 8.45 8.22
CA LEU A 264 13.15 8.77 7.20
C LEU A 264 13.77 9.54 6.02
N LYS A 265 14.60 10.55 6.32
CA LYS A 265 15.35 11.28 5.29
C LYS A 265 16.27 10.33 4.50
N SER A 266 16.99 9.41 5.17
CA SER A 266 17.87 8.44 4.52
C SER A 266 17.11 7.53 3.55
N MET A 267 15.88 7.11 3.90
CA MET A 267 15.01 6.34 3.01
C MET A 267 14.74 7.05 1.69
N ALA A 268 14.58 8.37 1.73
CA ALA A 268 14.29 9.20 0.56
C ALA A 268 15.52 9.75 -0.16
N THR A 269 16.73 9.61 0.40
CA THR A 269 17.97 10.14 -0.21
C THR A 269 18.87 9.05 -0.78
N VAL A 270 18.69 7.79 -0.36
CA VAL A 270 19.43 6.63 -0.87
C VAL A 270 18.42 5.52 -1.16
N ARG A 271 18.45 4.96 -2.37
CA ARG A 271 17.59 3.83 -2.71
C ARG A 271 18.05 2.57 -1.98
N HIS A 272 17.23 2.10 -1.05
CA HIS A 272 17.39 0.83 -0.35
C HIS A 272 16.62 -0.31 -1.05
N HIS A 273 16.85 -1.56 -0.61
CA HIS A 273 16.13 -2.75 -1.06
C HIS A 273 15.66 -3.57 0.16
N PRO A 274 14.38 -3.53 0.52
CA PRO A 274 13.30 -2.70 -0.04
C PRO A 274 13.53 -1.21 0.21
N MET A 275 12.79 -0.34 -0.48
CA MET A 275 12.91 1.11 -0.30
C MET A 275 12.64 1.51 1.15
N GLU A 276 11.68 0.86 1.77
CA GLU A 276 11.17 1.07 3.11
C GLU A 276 12.09 0.52 4.21
N LYS A 277 13.26 -0.04 3.88
CA LYS A 277 14.16 -0.69 4.86
C LYS A 277 14.40 0.15 6.12
N LYS A 278 14.57 1.46 5.97
CA LYS A 278 14.78 2.37 7.11
C LYS A 278 13.54 2.56 7.97
N LEU A 279 12.36 2.48 7.37
CA LEU A 279 11.09 2.47 8.08
C LEU A 279 10.90 1.15 8.84
N HIS A 280 11.24 0.02 8.23
CA HIS A 280 11.23 -1.28 8.90
C HIS A 280 12.23 -1.33 10.08
N ASP A 281 13.41 -0.74 9.95
CA ASP A 281 14.38 -0.59 11.04
C ASP A 281 13.81 0.22 12.23
N ILE A 282 12.89 1.16 11.98
CA ILE A 282 12.16 1.89 13.01
C ILE A 282 11.14 0.97 13.68
N TYR A 283 10.41 0.15 12.93
CA TYR A 283 9.39 -0.76 13.48
C TYR A 283 9.96 -1.92 14.30
N GLU A 284 11.26 -2.19 14.21
CA GLU A 284 11.94 -3.09 15.16
C GLU A 284 12.08 -2.48 16.57
N LYS A 285 11.96 -1.15 16.69
CA LYS A 285 12.12 -0.40 17.94
C LYS A 285 10.80 0.18 18.44
N GLU A 286 9.87 0.46 17.53
CA GLU A 286 8.61 1.13 17.79
C GLU A 286 7.43 0.26 17.37
N LEU A 287 6.32 0.40 18.06
CA LEU A 287 5.11 -0.33 17.73
C LEU A 287 4.49 0.20 16.44
N CYS A 288 4.34 -0.67 15.45
CA CYS A 288 3.53 -0.41 14.27
C CYS A 288 2.36 -1.38 14.23
N LEU A 289 1.16 -0.87 13.92
CA LEU A 289 -0.09 -1.63 13.89
C LEU A 289 -0.78 -1.52 12.54
N SER A 290 -1.44 -2.59 12.14
CA SER A 290 -2.27 -2.72 10.93
C SER A 290 -3.68 -3.18 11.30
N PRO A 291 -4.76 -2.64 10.69
CA PRO A 291 -6.13 -2.95 11.05
C PRO A 291 -6.61 -4.29 10.48
N ILE A 292 -7.52 -4.96 11.17
CA ILE A 292 -8.21 -6.16 10.71
C ILE A 292 -9.74 -5.92 10.83
N PRO A 293 -10.50 -5.84 9.73
CA PRO A 293 -10.07 -5.81 8.32
C PRO A 293 -9.41 -4.47 7.93
N SER A 294 -8.85 -4.43 6.73
CA SER A 294 -8.16 -3.27 6.17
C SER A 294 -9.02 -2.01 6.12
N LEU A 295 -8.39 -0.83 6.24
CA LEU A 295 -9.02 0.50 6.04
C LEU A 295 -8.74 1.08 4.66
N ALA A 296 -7.73 0.56 3.99
CA ALA A 296 -7.35 0.99 2.65
C ALA A 296 -6.81 -0.17 1.84
N MET A 297 -6.84 -0.05 0.52
CA MET A 297 -6.19 -0.98 -0.38
C MET A 297 -5.08 -0.31 -1.18
N HIS A 298 -3.97 -0.99 -1.36
CA HIS A 298 -2.93 -0.63 -2.32
C HIS A 298 -3.34 -1.13 -3.71
N ALA A 299 -3.63 -0.23 -4.62
CA ALA A 299 -4.21 -0.55 -5.93
C ALA A 299 -3.19 -0.84 -7.03
N THR A 300 -1.90 -0.70 -6.76
CA THR A 300 -0.78 -1.16 -7.58
C THR A 300 -0.19 -2.45 -7.01
N ASN A 301 0.32 -3.34 -7.84
CA ASN A 301 0.82 -4.66 -7.43
C ASN A 301 -0.21 -5.52 -6.69
N ILE A 302 -1.43 -5.54 -7.18
CA ILE A 302 -2.61 -6.13 -6.53
C ILE A 302 -2.47 -7.58 -6.11
N ASN A 303 -1.61 -8.34 -6.79
CA ASN A 303 -1.32 -9.75 -6.49
C ASN A 303 -0.03 -9.94 -5.69
N SER A 304 0.62 -8.86 -5.29
CA SER A 304 1.82 -8.91 -4.48
C SER A 304 1.52 -9.17 -3.00
N SER A 305 2.58 -9.34 -2.23
CA SER A 305 2.50 -9.43 -0.78
C SER A 305 1.92 -8.18 -0.11
N TYR A 306 1.92 -7.05 -0.81
CA TYR A 306 1.36 -5.76 -0.37
C TYR A 306 0.15 -5.33 -1.21
N GLY A 307 -0.49 -6.26 -1.91
CA GLY A 307 -1.63 -6.01 -2.80
C GLY A 307 -2.97 -5.91 -2.07
N ILE A 308 -4.01 -6.44 -2.73
CA ILE A 308 -5.39 -6.36 -2.22
C ILE A 308 -5.50 -7.09 -0.87
N PRO A 309 -6.00 -6.41 0.18
CA PRO A 309 -6.18 -7.01 1.48
C PRO A 309 -7.23 -8.13 1.47
N PRO A 310 -7.06 -9.17 2.31
CA PRO A 310 -8.10 -10.19 2.47
C PRO A 310 -9.39 -9.59 3.06
N ASN A 311 -10.54 -10.14 2.65
CA ASN A 311 -11.87 -9.71 3.10
C ASN A 311 -12.21 -8.23 2.85
N PHE A 312 -11.54 -7.60 1.91
CA PHE A 312 -11.75 -6.20 1.55
C PHE A 312 -12.61 -6.10 0.28
N ASN A 313 -13.71 -5.38 0.34
CA ASN A 313 -14.56 -5.18 -0.84
C ASN A 313 -13.98 -4.12 -1.79
N TRP A 314 -12.88 -4.49 -2.45
CA TRP A 314 -12.13 -3.60 -3.31
C TRP A 314 -12.97 -3.05 -4.49
N LYS A 315 -13.91 -3.86 -5.04
CA LYS A 315 -14.77 -3.45 -6.15
C LYS A 315 -15.67 -2.29 -5.74
N LYS A 316 -16.33 -2.43 -4.59
CA LYS A 316 -17.16 -1.37 -4.03
C LYS A 316 -16.33 -0.12 -3.75
N ASN A 317 -15.19 -0.28 -3.04
CA ASN A 317 -14.33 0.85 -2.69
C ASN A 317 -13.78 1.57 -3.93
N TRP A 318 -13.44 0.83 -4.98
CA TRP A 318 -13.02 1.38 -6.26
C TRP A 318 -14.14 2.22 -6.93
N GLU A 319 -15.37 1.71 -6.97
CA GLU A 319 -16.48 2.41 -7.62
C GLU A 319 -17.00 3.59 -6.77
N ASP A 320 -17.04 3.47 -5.45
CA ASP A 320 -17.46 4.55 -4.54
C ASP A 320 -16.52 5.78 -4.65
N ASN A 321 -15.27 5.59 -5.04
CA ASN A 321 -14.30 6.66 -5.22
C ASN A 321 -14.11 7.10 -6.68
N LYS A 322 -15.01 6.71 -7.57
CA LYS A 322 -15.05 7.21 -8.95
C LYS A 322 -15.32 8.72 -8.96
N ILE A 323 -14.67 9.44 -9.90
CA ILE A 323 -14.75 10.90 -10.03
C ILE A 323 -15.77 11.28 -11.07
#